data_a59e0c720c8a948911efe709ade09429
#
_entry.id   a59e0c720c8a948911efe709ade09429
#
_cell.length_a   1.000
_cell.length_b   1.000
_cell.length_c   1.000
_cell.angle_alpha   90.00
_cell.angle_beta   90.00
_cell.angle_gamma   90.00
#
_symmetry.space_group_name_H-M   'P 1'
#
loop_
_entity.id
_entity.type
_entity.pdbx_description
1 polymer ?
#
loop_
_entity_poly.entity_id
_entity_poly.type
_entity_poly.pdbx_seq_one_letter_code
_entity_poly.pdbx_strand_id
1 'polypeptide(L)'
;MDKKLTHIEHPFDPVWNSESKILILGSFPSVKSREQMFFYGHPRNRFWTVIASLLDVDIPQTVEEKKNMLLNNNIALWDVIASCDIYGSADSSIKNAVANDIGFIIGNSKVKRIFTNGATADKLYKKYILPSTRIEAVRLPSTSPANAAKSLYELVKDWAIVVDSI
;
A
#
# COMPACT_ATOMS: atom_id res chain seq x y z
N MET A 1 -6.86 -27.64 10.28
CA MET A 1 -5.72 -26.71 10.42
C MET A 1 -6.11 -25.51 11.24
N ASP A 2 -5.48 -25.35 12.36
CA ASP A 2 -5.79 -24.24 13.24
C ASP A 2 -5.19 -22.95 12.72
N LYS A 3 -6.07 -22.04 12.35
CA LYS A 3 -5.64 -20.68 12.07
C LYS A 3 -5.69 -19.92 13.38
N LYS A 4 -4.55 -19.64 13.93
CA LYS A 4 -4.44 -18.85 15.15
C LYS A 4 -4.29 -17.39 14.80
N LEU A 5 -4.94 -16.56 15.59
CA LEU A 5 -4.67 -15.13 15.60
C LEU A 5 -3.22 -14.93 16.08
N THR A 6 -2.37 -14.40 15.23
CA THR A 6 -0.94 -14.27 15.52
C THR A 6 -0.56 -12.79 15.52
N HIS A 7 0.24 -12.39 16.51
CA HIS A 7 0.78 -11.04 16.54
C HIS A 7 1.93 -10.91 15.54
N ILE A 8 1.82 -9.93 14.62
CA ILE A 8 2.81 -9.69 13.58
C ILE A 8 3.23 -8.22 13.61
N GLU A 9 4.54 -7.99 13.60
CA GLU A 9 5.14 -6.68 13.36
C GLU A 9 5.37 -6.52 11.86
N HIS A 10 5.18 -5.31 11.32
CA HIS A 10 5.45 -5.02 9.91
C HIS A 10 6.94 -5.24 9.63
N PRO A 11 7.31 -6.23 8.79
CA PRO A 11 8.69 -6.72 8.79
C PRO A 11 9.63 -5.99 7.83
N PHE A 12 9.17 -4.98 7.09
CA PHE A 12 10.01 -4.26 6.13
C PHE A 12 9.69 -2.77 6.09
N ASP A 13 10.65 -2.00 5.59
CA ASP A 13 10.58 -0.54 5.61
C ASP A 13 9.70 0.04 4.50
N PRO A 14 9.18 1.25 4.68
CA PRO A 14 8.49 1.97 3.61
C PRO A 14 9.46 2.35 2.49
N VAL A 15 8.91 2.58 1.31
CA VAL A 15 9.64 3.14 0.17
C VAL A 15 9.31 4.62 0.08
N TRP A 16 10.29 5.49 0.26
CA TRP A 16 10.10 6.94 0.15
C TRP A 16 11.43 7.68 0.15
N ASN A 17 11.43 8.92 -0.30
CA ASN A 17 12.54 9.85 -0.10
C ASN A 17 11.98 11.28 0.06
N SER A 18 12.86 12.25 0.22
CA SER A 18 12.46 13.66 0.41
C SER A 18 11.73 14.25 -0.79
N GLU A 19 11.84 13.64 -1.96
CA GLU A 19 11.20 14.10 -3.20
C GLU A 19 9.84 13.45 -3.46
N SER A 20 9.44 12.47 -2.64
CA SER A 20 8.14 11.82 -2.78
C SER A 20 7.02 12.84 -2.71
N LYS A 21 6.06 12.76 -3.64
CA LYS A 21 4.94 13.71 -3.76
C LYS A 21 3.59 13.12 -3.39
N ILE A 22 3.46 11.81 -3.52
CA ILE A 22 2.26 11.07 -3.13
C ILE A 22 2.64 9.86 -2.29
N LEU A 23 1.71 9.41 -1.48
CA LEU A 23 1.87 8.21 -0.65
C LEU A 23 0.71 7.27 -0.91
N ILE A 24 1.02 6.04 -1.26
CA ILE A 24 0.04 4.97 -1.40
C ILE A 24 0.12 4.09 -0.16
N LEU A 25 -1.01 3.82 0.47
CA LEU A 25 -1.09 3.02 1.69
C LEU A 25 -1.95 1.78 1.47
N GLY A 26 -1.37 0.61 1.78
CA GLY A 26 -2.13 -0.61 2.00
C GLY A 26 -2.55 -0.74 3.45
N SER A 27 -3.19 -1.85 3.80
CA SER A 27 -3.59 -2.15 5.17
C SER A 27 -2.44 -2.75 5.97
N PHE A 28 -2.06 -3.97 5.63
CA PHE A 28 -0.98 -4.73 6.26
C PHE A 28 -0.47 -5.75 5.25
N PRO A 29 0.83 -6.12 5.27
CA PRO A 29 1.36 -7.03 4.26
C PRO A 29 0.77 -8.44 4.39
N SER A 30 0.46 -9.04 3.23
CA SER A 30 0.02 -10.44 3.15
C SER A 30 1.10 -11.40 3.61
N VAL A 31 0.75 -12.68 3.80
CA VAL A 31 1.73 -13.72 4.13
C VAL A 31 2.85 -13.76 3.07
N LYS A 32 2.52 -13.71 1.79
CA LYS A 32 3.52 -13.70 0.70
C LYS A 32 4.43 -12.47 0.74
N SER A 33 3.87 -11.31 1.04
CA SER A 33 4.68 -10.09 1.18
C SER A 33 5.63 -10.19 2.37
N ARG A 34 5.18 -10.75 3.48
CA ARG A 34 6.03 -10.96 4.66
C ARG A 34 7.14 -11.97 4.40
N GLU A 35 6.86 -13.04 3.65
CA GLU A 35 7.87 -14.01 3.23
C GLU A 35 8.92 -13.38 2.31
N GLN A 36 8.49 -12.55 1.37
CA GLN A 36 9.37 -11.88 0.41
C GLN A 36 9.99 -10.59 0.94
N MET A 37 9.54 -10.13 2.10
CA MET A 37 10.01 -8.91 2.75
C MET A 37 9.83 -7.66 1.87
N PHE A 38 8.74 -7.63 1.09
CA PHE A 38 8.41 -6.47 0.28
C PHE A 38 6.92 -6.43 -0.08
N PHE A 39 6.44 -5.24 -0.49
CA PHE A 39 5.04 -4.93 -0.76
C PHE A 39 4.48 -5.73 -1.95
N TYR A 40 3.23 -6.14 -1.79
CA TYR A 40 2.44 -6.76 -2.86
C TYR A 40 3.15 -7.94 -3.52
N GLY A 41 3.68 -8.84 -2.69
CA GLY A 41 4.46 -9.99 -3.12
C GLY A 41 3.66 -11.17 -3.65
N HIS A 42 2.33 -11.20 -3.41
CA HIS A 42 1.50 -12.27 -3.92
C HIS A 42 1.51 -12.24 -5.47
N PRO A 43 1.74 -13.39 -6.15
CA PRO A 43 1.88 -13.41 -7.62
C PRO A 43 0.67 -12.85 -8.38
N ARG A 44 -0.51 -12.90 -7.78
CA ARG A 44 -1.75 -12.41 -8.39
C ARG A 44 -2.10 -10.99 -7.99
N ASN A 45 -1.31 -10.35 -7.14
CA ASN A 45 -1.55 -8.94 -6.84
C ASN A 45 -1.15 -8.10 -8.04
N ARG A 46 -2.04 -7.21 -8.46
CA ARG A 46 -1.88 -6.44 -9.70
C ARG A 46 -1.23 -5.08 -9.48
N PHE A 47 -0.79 -4.77 -8.26
CA PHE A 47 -0.24 -3.45 -7.94
C PHE A 47 0.90 -3.03 -8.88
N TRP A 48 1.91 -3.88 -9.02
CA TRP A 48 3.10 -3.55 -9.82
C TRP A 48 2.76 -3.42 -11.30
N THR A 49 1.86 -4.25 -11.80
CA THR A 49 1.37 -4.18 -13.19
C THR A 49 0.59 -2.89 -13.43
N VAL A 50 -0.29 -2.51 -12.50
CA VAL A 50 -1.08 -1.28 -12.60
C VAL A 50 -0.16 -0.05 -12.64
N ILE A 51 0.76 0.06 -11.70
CA ILE A 51 1.68 1.22 -11.63
C ILE A 51 2.57 1.28 -12.86
N ALA A 52 3.16 0.16 -13.28
CA ALA A 52 4.00 0.11 -14.48
C ALA A 52 3.22 0.53 -15.74
N SER A 53 1.98 0.07 -15.86
CA SER A 53 1.10 0.44 -16.97
C SER A 53 0.84 1.95 -16.99
N LEU A 54 0.54 2.52 -15.84
CA LEU A 54 0.27 3.96 -15.71
C LEU A 54 1.52 4.81 -16.01
N LEU A 55 2.68 4.34 -15.64
CA LEU A 55 3.96 5.04 -15.88
C LEU A 55 4.54 4.75 -17.27
N ASP A 56 3.93 3.85 -18.03
CA ASP A 56 4.40 3.41 -19.35
C ASP A 56 5.83 2.88 -19.29
N VAL A 57 6.08 1.97 -18.36
CA VAL A 57 7.36 1.29 -18.17
C VAL A 57 7.16 -0.21 -18.07
N ASP A 58 8.25 -0.96 -18.19
CA ASP A 58 8.20 -2.41 -18.01
C ASP A 58 7.83 -2.78 -16.58
N ILE A 59 7.15 -3.92 -16.41
CA ILE A 59 6.77 -4.40 -15.09
C ILE A 59 8.04 -4.78 -14.32
N PRO A 60 8.27 -4.17 -13.14
CA PRO A 60 9.47 -4.47 -12.35
C PRO A 60 9.43 -5.90 -11.80
N GLN A 61 10.57 -6.59 -11.86
CA GLN A 61 10.67 -8.00 -11.45
C GLN A 61 11.40 -8.19 -10.13
N THR A 62 12.32 -7.30 -9.79
CA THR A 62 13.09 -7.38 -8.55
C THR A 62 12.67 -6.30 -7.57
N VAL A 63 13.00 -6.50 -6.29
CA VAL A 63 12.76 -5.49 -5.24
C VAL A 63 13.44 -4.17 -5.59
N GLU A 64 14.68 -4.24 -6.10
CA GLU A 64 15.42 -3.06 -6.51
C GLU A 64 14.71 -2.31 -7.65
N GLU A 65 14.26 -3.03 -8.67
CA GLU A 65 13.51 -2.43 -9.79
C GLU A 65 12.20 -1.78 -9.30
N LYS A 66 11.52 -2.45 -8.38
CA LYS A 66 10.28 -1.92 -7.78
C LYS A 66 10.52 -0.62 -7.02
N LYS A 67 11.55 -0.60 -6.18
CA LYS A 67 11.95 0.61 -5.44
C LYS A 67 12.32 1.75 -6.38
N ASN A 68 13.13 1.47 -7.38
CA ASN A 68 13.58 2.47 -8.35
C ASN A 68 12.41 3.05 -9.14
N MET A 69 11.47 2.21 -9.57
CA MET A 69 10.26 2.68 -10.27
C MET A 69 9.49 3.68 -9.43
N LEU A 70 9.28 3.39 -8.15
CA LEU A 70 8.54 4.27 -7.25
C LEU A 70 9.31 5.56 -6.99
N LEU A 71 10.58 5.46 -6.58
CA LEU A 71 11.38 6.62 -6.20
C LEU A 71 11.67 7.55 -7.38
N ASN A 72 11.92 7.01 -8.56
CA ASN A 72 12.13 7.80 -9.77
C ASN A 72 10.88 8.55 -10.22
N ASN A 73 9.72 8.16 -9.73
CA ASN A 73 8.44 8.77 -10.07
C ASN A 73 7.78 9.47 -8.87
N ASN A 74 8.54 9.73 -7.82
CA ASN A 74 8.09 10.49 -6.64
C ASN A 74 6.90 9.85 -5.91
N ILE A 75 6.84 8.52 -5.92
CA ILE A 75 5.78 7.73 -5.28
C ILE A 75 6.34 7.10 -4.01
N ALA A 76 5.72 7.38 -2.87
CA ALA A 76 6.00 6.69 -1.62
C ALA A 76 4.99 5.56 -1.40
N LEU A 77 5.41 4.52 -0.71
CA LEU A 77 4.61 3.32 -0.47
C LEU A 77 4.81 2.81 0.95
N TRP A 78 3.73 2.57 1.65
CA TRP A 78 3.72 1.94 2.97
C TRP A 78 2.38 1.26 3.22
N ASP A 79 2.17 0.85 4.47
CA ASP A 79 0.89 0.34 4.97
C ASP A 79 0.46 1.15 6.19
N VAL A 80 -0.84 1.18 6.47
CA VAL A 80 -1.38 1.90 7.63
C VAL A 80 -0.91 1.27 8.93
N ILE A 81 -0.83 -0.05 8.99
CA ILE A 81 -0.62 -0.81 10.22
C ILE A 81 0.85 -1.17 10.43
N ALA A 82 1.39 -0.81 11.60
CA ALA A 82 2.73 -1.18 12.04
C ALA A 82 2.77 -2.56 12.68
N SER A 83 1.74 -2.91 13.43
CA SER A 83 1.61 -4.23 14.06
C SER A 83 0.14 -4.54 14.32
N CYS A 84 -0.19 -5.80 14.35
CA CYS A 84 -1.55 -6.24 14.67
C CYS A 84 -1.57 -7.73 14.98
N ASP A 85 -2.72 -8.18 15.44
CA ASP A 85 -3.03 -9.61 15.53
C ASP A 85 -3.87 -9.95 14.31
N ILE A 86 -3.48 -10.98 13.58
CA ILE A 86 -4.07 -11.32 12.28
C ILE A 86 -4.09 -12.83 12.03
N TYR A 87 -5.10 -13.32 11.32
CA TYR A 87 -5.16 -14.68 10.78
C TYR A 87 -4.64 -14.64 9.33
N GLY A 88 -3.42 -15.17 9.09
CA GLY A 88 -2.86 -15.22 7.75
C GLY A 88 -2.83 -13.86 7.07
N SER A 89 -3.51 -13.75 5.93
CA SER A 89 -3.64 -12.50 5.15
C SER A 89 -5.03 -11.87 5.27
N ALA A 90 -5.89 -12.34 6.18
CA ALA A 90 -7.27 -11.92 6.25
C ALA A 90 -7.42 -10.55 6.93
N ASP A 91 -7.55 -9.50 6.14
CA ASP A 91 -7.73 -8.12 6.61
C ASP A 91 -8.89 -7.99 7.62
N SER A 92 -9.97 -8.75 7.41
CA SER A 92 -11.13 -8.76 8.32
C SER A 92 -10.81 -9.29 9.72
N SER A 93 -9.71 -10.00 9.88
CA SER A 93 -9.28 -10.54 11.17
C SER A 93 -8.38 -9.60 11.97
N ILE A 94 -7.98 -8.46 11.41
CA ILE A 94 -7.06 -7.52 12.07
C ILE A 94 -7.64 -7.03 13.39
N LYS A 95 -6.89 -7.24 14.48
CA LYS A 95 -7.21 -6.77 15.83
C LYS A 95 -5.98 -6.19 16.48
N ASN A 96 -6.21 -5.34 17.50
CA ASN A 96 -5.15 -4.72 18.28
C ASN A 96 -4.12 -4.01 17.40
N ALA A 97 -4.61 -3.28 16.40
CA ALA A 97 -3.77 -2.60 15.43
C ALA A 97 -3.06 -1.40 16.03
N VAL A 98 -1.77 -1.28 15.68
CA VAL A 98 -0.95 -0.10 15.95
C VAL A 98 -0.59 0.51 14.58
N ALA A 99 -0.85 1.80 14.42
CA ALA A 99 -0.60 2.47 13.15
C ALA A 99 0.86 2.84 12.97
N ASN A 100 1.32 2.84 11.72
CA ASN A 100 2.61 3.41 11.34
C ASN A 100 2.59 4.94 11.49
N ASP A 101 3.76 5.53 11.71
CA ASP A 101 3.92 6.98 11.80
C ASP A 101 3.97 7.59 10.39
N ILE A 102 2.81 7.73 9.78
CA ILE A 102 2.65 8.33 8.45
C ILE A 102 3.06 9.80 8.47
N GLY A 103 2.82 10.49 9.58
CA GLY A 103 3.20 11.90 9.76
C GLY A 103 4.70 12.13 9.59
N PHE A 104 5.52 11.16 9.94
CA PHE A 104 6.97 11.26 9.75
C PHE A 104 7.33 11.39 8.25
N ILE A 105 6.73 10.56 7.40
CA ILE A 105 6.96 10.65 5.95
C ILE A 105 6.44 11.98 5.41
N ILE A 106 5.24 12.39 5.80
CA ILE A 106 4.64 13.65 5.34
C ILE A 106 5.53 14.84 5.73
N GLY A 107 6.03 14.85 6.95
CA GLY A 107 6.86 15.94 7.47
C GLY A 107 8.25 16.01 6.86
N ASN A 108 8.75 14.94 6.25
CA ASN A 108 10.11 14.84 5.72
C ASN A 108 10.15 14.64 4.20
N SER A 109 9.04 14.88 3.52
CA SER A 109 8.93 14.74 2.07
C SER A 109 8.05 15.84 1.49
N LYS A 110 7.76 15.74 0.20
CA LYS A 110 6.84 16.65 -0.50
C LYS A 110 5.43 16.05 -0.63
N VAL A 111 5.13 14.99 0.13
CA VAL A 111 3.83 14.32 0.05
C VAL A 111 2.71 15.26 0.47
N LYS A 112 1.74 15.44 -0.42
CA LYS A 112 0.52 16.22 -0.17
C LYS A 112 -0.76 15.45 -0.51
N ARG A 113 -0.63 14.30 -1.17
CA ARG A 113 -1.76 13.45 -1.52
C ARG A 113 -1.53 12.04 -1.02
N ILE A 114 -2.58 11.45 -0.49
CA ILE A 114 -2.56 10.09 0.04
C ILE A 114 -3.64 9.29 -0.67
N PHE A 115 -3.28 8.09 -1.09
CA PHE A 115 -4.18 7.12 -1.72
C PHE A 115 -4.22 5.87 -0.87
N THR A 116 -5.41 5.30 -0.70
CA THR A 116 -5.57 4.03 0.01
C THR A 116 -5.93 2.91 -0.96
N ASN A 117 -5.20 1.81 -0.89
CA ASN A 117 -5.39 0.65 -1.74
C ASN A 117 -6.46 -0.26 -1.14
N GLY A 118 -7.71 0.00 -1.49
CA GLY A 118 -8.85 -0.79 -1.07
C GLY A 118 -9.60 -0.25 0.15
N ALA A 119 -10.74 -0.85 0.41
CA ALA A 119 -11.68 -0.41 1.45
C ALA A 119 -11.12 -0.54 2.85
N THR A 120 -10.41 -1.63 3.14
CA THR A 120 -9.85 -1.87 4.48
C THR A 120 -8.77 -0.85 4.81
N ALA A 121 -7.85 -0.59 3.86
CA ALA A 121 -6.82 0.43 4.03
C ALA A 121 -7.45 1.80 4.29
N ASP A 122 -8.49 2.15 3.53
CA ASP A 122 -9.18 3.43 3.68
C ASP A 122 -9.86 3.56 5.05
N LYS A 123 -10.55 2.52 5.50
CA LYS A 123 -11.19 2.49 6.81
C LYS A 123 -10.17 2.64 7.94
N LEU A 124 -9.07 1.93 7.87
CA LEU A 124 -8.00 1.98 8.87
C LEU A 124 -7.30 3.34 8.86
N TYR A 125 -7.09 3.92 7.69
CA TYR A 125 -6.53 5.26 7.55
C TYR A 125 -7.41 6.30 8.26
N LYS A 126 -8.70 6.29 7.98
CA LYS A 126 -9.67 7.21 8.60
C LYS A 126 -9.69 7.09 10.11
N LYS A 127 -9.57 5.86 10.61
CA LYS A 127 -9.64 5.60 12.05
C LYS A 127 -8.36 6.01 12.77
N TYR A 128 -7.19 5.68 12.24
CA TYR A 128 -5.92 5.76 12.97
C TYR A 128 -4.99 6.88 12.52
N ILE A 129 -5.10 7.35 11.29
CA ILE A 129 -4.13 8.29 10.70
C ILE A 129 -4.74 9.66 10.43
N LEU A 130 -5.92 9.70 9.82
CA LEU A 130 -6.58 10.94 9.42
C LEU A 130 -6.71 11.97 10.56
N PRO A 131 -7.06 11.57 11.80
CA PRO A 131 -7.19 12.54 12.89
C PRO A 131 -5.91 13.33 13.18
N SER A 132 -4.73 12.75 12.91
CA SER A 132 -3.44 13.41 13.13
C SER A 132 -2.93 14.13 11.91
N THR A 133 -3.04 13.56 10.72
CA THR A 133 -2.54 14.18 9.48
C THR A 133 -3.47 15.24 8.93
N ARG A 134 -4.78 15.07 9.10
CA ARG A 134 -5.84 15.90 8.53
C ARG A 134 -5.80 15.97 7.00
N ILE A 135 -5.16 15.00 6.37
CA ILE A 135 -5.12 14.86 4.92
C ILE A 135 -6.11 13.77 4.52
N GLU A 136 -7.16 14.15 3.78
CA GLU A 136 -8.11 13.18 3.24
C GLU A 136 -7.40 12.27 2.24
N ALA A 137 -7.66 10.97 2.33
CA ALA A 137 -7.13 10.01 1.36
C ALA A 137 -8.13 9.78 0.24
N VAL A 138 -7.61 9.53 -0.96
CA VAL A 138 -8.42 9.07 -2.09
C VAL A 138 -8.44 7.55 -2.05
N ARG A 139 -9.63 6.98 -1.86
CA ARG A 139 -9.79 5.52 -1.88
C ARG A 139 -9.74 5.01 -3.31
N LEU A 140 -8.90 4.01 -3.55
CA LEU A 140 -8.79 3.31 -4.84
C LEU A 140 -9.25 1.86 -4.70
N PRO A 141 -9.76 1.25 -5.77
CA PRO A 141 -10.13 -0.17 -5.73
C PRO A 141 -8.90 -1.04 -5.47
N SER A 142 -9.07 -2.08 -4.67
CA SER A 142 -7.96 -2.96 -4.26
C SER A 142 -7.32 -3.67 -5.44
N THR A 143 -5.99 -3.72 -5.44
CA THR A 143 -5.21 -4.52 -6.40
C THR A 143 -5.11 -5.99 -6.01
N SER A 144 -5.61 -6.35 -4.83
CA SER A 144 -5.60 -7.73 -4.32
C SER A 144 -6.38 -8.68 -5.24
N PRO A 145 -5.93 -9.94 -5.38
CA PRO A 145 -6.70 -10.95 -6.10
C PRO A 145 -8.07 -11.21 -5.50
N ALA A 146 -8.29 -10.84 -4.23
CA ALA A 146 -9.61 -10.91 -3.58
C ALA A 146 -10.63 -9.97 -4.24
N ASN A 147 -10.19 -8.92 -4.92
CA ASN A 147 -11.04 -8.02 -5.68
C ASN A 147 -11.21 -8.50 -7.13
N ALA A 148 -11.73 -9.71 -7.30
CA ALA A 148 -11.86 -10.35 -8.60
C ALA A 148 -12.88 -9.68 -9.54
N ALA A 149 -13.77 -8.85 -8.99
CA ALA A 149 -14.79 -8.15 -9.77
C ALA A 149 -14.20 -7.07 -10.70
N LYS A 150 -13.03 -6.51 -10.36
CA LYS A 150 -12.34 -5.52 -11.19
C LYS A 150 -11.35 -6.19 -12.12
N SER A 151 -11.45 -5.90 -13.43
CA SER A 151 -10.44 -6.31 -14.41
C SER A 151 -9.18 -5.44 -14.29
N LEU A 152 -8.09 -5.89 -14.87
CA LEU A 152 -6.85 -5.09 -14.92
C LEU A 152 -7.11 -3.75 -15.63
N TYR A 153 -7.84 -3.76 -16.73
CA TYR A 153 -8.20 -2.55 -17.46
C TYR A 153 -8.93 -1.54 -16.57
N GLU A 154 -9.92 -2.01 -15.82
CA GLU A 154 -10.68 -1.17 -14.89
C GLU A 154 -9.81 -0.60 -13.78
N LEU A 155 -8.90 -1.42 -13.23
CA LEU A 155 -7.95 -0.97 -12.20
C LEU A 155 -7.04 0.13 -12.74
N VAL A 156 -6.45 -0.06 -13.91
CA VAL A 156 -5.57 0.94 -14.53
C VAL A 156 -6.33 2.25 -14.72
N LYS A 157 -7.57 2.18 -15.21
CA LYS A 157 -8.42 3.35 -15.40
C LYS A 157 -8.70 4.06 -14.07
N ASP A 158 -9.09 3.32 -13.04
CA ASP A 158 -9.46 3.90 -11.75
C ASP A 158 -8.25 4.45 -10.99
N TRP A 159 -7.06 3.88 -11.22
CA TRP A 159 -5.81 4.30 -10.59
C TRP A 159 -5.09 5.44 -11.34
N ALA A 160 -5.61 5.87 -12.49
CA ALA A 160 -4.95 6.91 -13.31
C ALA A 160 -4.74 8.22 -12.55
N ILE A 161 -5.59 8.54 -11.57
CA ILE A 161 -5.45 9.73 -10.71
C ILE A 161 -4.10 9.76 -9.97
N VAL A 162 -3.49 8.61 -9.71
CA VAL A 162 -2.19 8.53 -9.03
C VAL A 162 -1.11 9.25 -9.83
N VAL A 163 -1.00 8.99 -11.12
CA VAL A 163 0.03 9.60 -11.98
C VAL A 163 -0.28 11.05 -12.30
N ASP A 164 -1.54 11.47 -12.25
CA ASP A 164 -1.93 12.86 -12.43
C ASP A 164 -1.48 13.74 -11.24
N SER A 165 -1.06 13.12 -10.15
CA SER A 165 -0.73 13.79 -8.89
C SER A 165 0.77 13.90 -8.62
N ILE A 166 1.62 13.38 -9.51
CA ILE A 166 3.08 13.36 -9.35
C ILE A 166 3.79 14.36 -10.26
#